data_20fb3d88ac221ae567d3a99fa06ead98
#
_entry.id   20fb3d88ac221ae567d3a99fa06ead98
#
_cell.length_a   1.000
_cell.length_b   1.000
_cell.length_c   1.000
_cell.angle_alpha   90.00
_cell.angle_beta   90.00
_cell.angle_gamma   90.00
#
_symmetry.space_group_name_H-M   'P 1'
#
loop_
_entity.id
_entity.type
_entity.pdbx_description
1 polymer ?
#
loop_
_entity_poly.entity_id
_entity_poly.type
_entity_poly.pdbx_seq_one_letter_code
_entity_poly.pdbx_strand_id
1 'polypeptide(L)'
;GVGKEFWQTNFFDGSMHNLTATIDYTFFDRLRLHWGTTFIHSADWLYNEDGTRKRRAFSSYFEVAYTQPIKELFDITVTAGASPWTGPFWTAGPQLYEDGEYFLNYDDKNPPVTGFNVTNLNITLSREFEVGKATIPVELGYTYNPTSKRHYALLKTGFSF
;
A
#
# COMPACT_ATOMS: atom_id res chain seq x y z
N GLY A 1 -21.34 8.47 -6.99
CA GLY A 1 -22.35 7.45 -7.27
C GLY A 1 -21.80 6.13 -7.79
N VAL A 2 -20.54 6.04 -8.25
CA VAL A 2 -19.95 4.81 -8.85
C VAL A 2 -19.72 3.69 -7.81
N GLY A 3 -19.51 4.05 -6.54
CA GLY A 3 -19.22 3.06 -5.50
C GLY A 3 -20.39 2.16 -5.08
N LYS A 4 -21.61 2.64 -5.16
CA LYS A 4 -22.79 1.87 -4.69
C LYS A 4 -23.19 0.75 -5.66
N GLU A 5 -23.10 0.98 -6.94
CA GLU A 5 -23.45 -0.04 -7.95
C GLU A 5 -22.41 -1.16 -8.00
N PHE A 6 -21.14 -0.84 -7.83
CA PHE A 6 -20.05 -1.81 -7.77
C PHE A 6 -20.23 -2.83 -6.64
N TRP A 7 -20.64 -2.37 -5.45
CA TRP A 7 -20.85 -3.26 -4.30
C TRP A 7 -22.12 -4.13 -4.44
N GLN A 8 -23.16 -3.64 -5.10
CA GLN A 8 -24.42 -4.37 -5.25
C GLN A 8 -24.36 -5.47 -6.33
N THR A 9 -23.64 -5.25 -7.41
CA THR A 9 -23.60 -6.20 -8.53
C THR A 9 -22.66 -7.37 -8.32
N ASN A 10 -21.57 -7.20 -7.55
CA ASN A 10 -20.52 -8.21 -7.43
C ASN A 10 -20.52 -8.97 -6.09
N PHE A 11 -21.36 -8.57 -5.15
CA PHE A 11 -21.36 -9.20 -3.83
C PHE A 11 -21.83 -10.66 -3.86
N PHE A 12 -22.74 -11.01 -4.77
CA PHE A 12 -23.33 -12.34 -4.84
C PHE A 12 -22.76 -13.26 -5.91
N ASP A 13 -22.04 -12.75 -6.90
CA ASP A 13 -21.43 -13.59 -7.95
C ASP A 13 -20.05 -14.16 -7.58
N GLY A 14 -19.48 -13.72 -6.45
CA GLY A 14 -18.23 -14.25 -5.91
C GLY A 14 -16.96 -13.86 -6.65
N SER A 15 -17.06 -13.12 -7.76
CA SER A 15 -15.92 -12.87 -8.65
C SER A 15 -15.01 -11.74 -8.18
N MET A 16 -15.50 -10.79 -7.39
CA MET A 16 -14.73 -9.62 -6.95
C MET A 16 -14.94 -9.22 -5.48
N HIS A 17 -15.16 -10.18 -4.59
CA HIS A 17 -15.21 -9.88 -3.17
C HIS A 17 -13.83 -9.46 -2.65
N ASN A 18 -13.80 -8.33 -2.00
CA ASN A 18 -12.65 -7.87 -1.24
C ASN A 18 -13.07 -7.58 0.20
N LEU A 19 -12.47 -8.30 1.13
CA LEU A 19 -12.56 -8.01 2.56
C LEU A 19 -11.18 -7.77 3.10
N THR A 20 -10.89 -6.53 3.43
CA THR A 20 -9.64 -6.12 4.09
C THR A 20 -9.98 -5.51 5.44
N ALA A 21 -9.33 -5.95 6.48
CA ALA A 21 -9.36 -5.29 7.77
C ALA A 21 -8.11 -4.44 7.95
N THR A 22 -8.28 -3.24 8.48
CA THR A 22 -7.20 -2.31 8.78
C THR A 22 -7.28 -1.83 10.22
N ILE A 23 -6.14 -1.61 10.82
CA ILE A 23 -5.98 -0.98 12.14
C ILE A 23 -5.01 0.16 11.97
N ASP A 24 -5.44 1.35 12.37
CA ASP A 24 -4.62 2.54 12.45
C ASP A 24 -4.57 3.01 13.90
N TYR A 25 -3.39 3.31 14.40
CA TYR A 25 -3.23 3.86 15.73
C TYR A 25 -2.12 4.91 15.76
N THR A 26 -2.39 6.05 16.41
CA THR A 26 -1.41 7.13 16.56
C THR A 26 -1.07 7.31 18.04
N PHE A 27 0.23 7.25 18.34
CA PHE A 27 0.79 7.50 19.66
C PHE A 27 1.36 8.91 19.72
N PHE A 28 1.06 9.62 20.79
CA PHE A 28 1.65 10.93 21.09
C PHE A 28 1.57 11.93 19.93
N ASP A 29 0.52 11.83 19.11
CA ASP A 29 0.26 12.66 17.91
C ASP A 29 1.40 12.64 16.87
N ARG A 30 2.35 11.73 16.98
CA ARG A 30 3.55 11.69 16.14
C ARG A 30 3.88 10.33 15.52
N LEU A 31 3.62 9.26 16.23
CA LEU A 31 3.94 7.91 15.79
C LEU A 31 2.66 7.20 15.35
N ARG A 32 2.50 7.00 14.06
CA ARG A 32 1.38 6.25 13.48
C ARG A 32 1.82 4.83 13.16
N LEU A 33 1.00 3.87 13.57
CA LEU A 33 1.08 2.48 13.17
C LEU A 33 -0.13 2.15 12.31
N HIS A 34 0.11 1.52 11.19
CA HIS A 34 -0.91 0.99 10.31
C HIS A 34 -0.69 -0.50 10.07
N TRP A 35 -1.76 -1.29 10.12
CA TRP A 35 -1.77 -2.69 9.73
C TRP A 35 -3.00 -2.98 8.89
N GLY A 36 -2.81 -3.63 7.75
CA GLY A 36 -3.88 -4.10 6.88
C GLY A 36 -3.69 -5.55 6.51
N THR A 37 -4.78 -6.32 6.49
CA THR A 37 -4.79 -7.72 6.04
C THR A 37 -5.99 -7.97 5.15
N THR A 38 -5.76 -8.55 3.99
CA THR A 38 -6.80 -9.02 3.06
C THR A 38 -7.22 -10.43 3.43
N PHE A 39 -8.48 -10.60 3.80
CA PHE A 39 -9.06 -11.91 4.17
C PHE A 39 -9.75 -12.59 2.99
N ILE A 40 -10.41 -11.81 2.13
CA ILE A 40 -11.13 -12.33 0.98
C ILE A 40 -10.76 -11.46 -0.23
N HIS A 41 -10.17 -12.07 -1.22
CA HIS A 41 -9.97 -11.50 -2.55
C HIS A 41 -9.73 -12.63 -3.57
N SER A 42 -10.29 -12.51 -4.75
CA SER A 42 -10.19 -13.55 -5.79
C SER A 42 -8.75 -13.89 -6.19
N ALA A 43 -7.86 -12.87 -6.13
CA ALA A 43 -6.45 -13.01 -6.49
C ALA A 43 -5.50 -13.24 -5.29
N ASP A 44 -6.02 -13.31 -4.04
CA ASP A 44 -5.18 -13.44 -2.84
C ASP A 44 -4.89 -14.92 -2.51
N TRP A 45 -4.23 -15.60 -3.44
CA TRP A 45 -3.84 -17.01 -3.33
C TRP A 45 -2.34 -17.20 -3.52
N LEU A 46 -1.78 -18.13 -2.77
CA LEU A 46 -0.52 -18.75 -3.09
C LEU A 46 -0.78 -20.00 -3.93
N TYR A 47 0.15 -20.30 -4.81
CA TYR A 47 -0.01 -21.36 -5.80
C TYR A 47 1.13 -22.37 -5.67
N ASN A 48 0.88 -23.60 -6.12
CA ASN A 48 1.87 -24.64 -6.31
C ASN A 48 2.61 -24.43 -7.65
N GLU A 49 3.69 -25.18 -7.87
CA GLU A 49 4.46 -25.13 -9.12
C GLU A 49 3.65 -25.56 -10.34
N ASP A 50 2.62 -26.41 -10.13
CA ASP A 50 1.72 -26.89 -11.17
C ASP A 50 0.54 -25.95 -11.47
N GLY A 51 0.50 -24.80 -10.81
CA GLY A 51 -0.56 -23.84 -11.04
C GLY A 51 -1.81 -23.99 -10.21
N THR A 52 -1.90 -25.00 -9.40
CA THR A 52 -3.05 -25.20 -8.53
C THR A 52 -3.02 -24.27 -7.32
N ARG A 53 -4.19 -23.83 -6.84
CA ARG A 53 -4.30 -23.03 -5.63
C ARG A 53 -3.83 -23.83 -4.42
N LYS A 54 -2.86 -23.29 -3.69
CA LYS A 54 -2.31 -23.91 -2.47
C LYS A 54 -3.08 -23.49 -1.22
N ARG A 55 -3.11 -22.19 -0.96
CA ARG A 55 -3.78 -21.60 0.20
C ARG A 55 -4.00 -20.12 -0.01
N ARG A 56 -4.87 -19.51 0.78
CA ARG A 56 -4.97 -18.05 0.84
C ARG A 56 -3.67 -17.45 1.37
N ALA A 57 -3.27 -16.35 0.76
CA ALA A 57 -2.05 -15.64 1.12
C ALA A 57 -2.24 -14.78 2.38
N PHE A 58 -3.47 -14.27 2.60
CA PHE A 58 -3.74 -13.27 3.63
C PHE A 58 -2.77 -12.10 3.52
N SER A 59 -2.66 -11.57 2.30
CA SER A 59 -1.72 -10.48 2.00
C SER A 59 -1.86 -9.37 3.05
N SER A 60 -0.74 -9.06 3.68
CA SER A 60 -0.71 -8.10 4.79
C SER A 60 0.37 -7.05 4.56
N TYR A 61 0.09 -5.86 5.06
CA TYR A 61 1.00 -4.74 5.06
C TYR A 61 0.98 -4.07 6.43
N PHE A 62 2.14 -3.68 6.90
CA PHE A 62 2.23 -2.80 8.05
C PHE A 62 3.12 -1.61 7.75
N GLU A 63 2.84 -0.50 8.41
CA GLU A 63 3.56 0.74 8.23
C GLU A 63 3.76 1.43 9.57
N VAL A 64 4.93 2.00 9.73
CA VAL A 64 5.28 2.88 10.83
C VAL A 64 5.64 4.23 10.24
N ALA A 65 5.00 5.28 10.71
CA ALA A 65 5.29 6.65 10.32
C ALA A 65 5.57 7.50 11.57
N TYR A 66 6.60 8.30 11.51
CA TYR A 66 6.94 9.27 12.56
C TYR A 66 6.98 10.67 12.00
N THR A 67 6.23 11.58 12.61
CA THR A 67 6.16 12.99 12.23
C THR A 67 6.90 13.85 13.25
N GLN A 68 7.84 14.63 12.77
CA GLN A 68 8.59 15.61 13.55
C GLN A 68 8.33 17.01 13.03
N PRO A 69 7.67 17.87 13.81
CA PRO A 69 7.58 19.29 13.48
C PRO A 69 8.95 19.96 13.61
N ILE A 70 9.33 20.72 12.58
CA ILE A 70 10.56 21.51 12.54
C ILE A 70 10.22 22.97 12.81
N LYS A 71 10.16 23.32 14.08
CA LYS A 71 9.70 24.63 14.55
C LYS A 71 8.31 24.94 13.94
N GLU A 72 8.13 26.14 13.43
CA GLU A 72 6.91 26.57 12.73
C GLU A 72 7.09 26.57 11.20
N LEU A 73 8.11 25.86 10.70
CA LEU A 73 8.48 25.92 9.29
C LEU A 73 7.76 24.84 8.46
N PHE A 74 7.86 23.59 8.87
CA PHE A 74 7.27 22.45 8.19
C PHE A 74 7.33 21.21 9.08
N ASP A 75 6.55 20.20 8.74
CA ASP A 75 6.64 18.89 9.33
C ASP A 75 7.43 17.93 8.43
N ILE A 76 8.27 17.12 9.04
CA ILE A 76 8.93 15.99 8.38
C ILE A 76 8.24 14.72 8.85
N THR A 77 7.76 13.91 7.91
CA THR A 77 7.27 12.56 8.19
C THR A 77 8.18 11.54 7.52
N VAL A 78 8.67 10.59 8.29
CA VAL A 78 9.41 9.44 7.80
C VAL A 78 8.55 8.21 7.98
N THR A 79 8.41 7.43 6.90
CA THR A 79 7.55 6.25 6.87
C THR A 79 8.35 5.03 6.41
N ALA A 80 8.15 3.91 7.08
CA ALA A 80 8.63 2.61 6.66
C ALA A 80 7.49 1.61 6.64
N GLY A 81 7.30 0.94 5.51
CA GLY A 81 6.26 -0.05 5.33
C GLY A 81 6.80 -1.36 4.78
N ALA A 82 6.20 -2.46 5.22
CA ALA A 82 6.63 -3.79 4.85
C ALA A 82 5.47 -4.78 4.78
N SER A 83 5.65 -5.83 3.99
CA SER A 83 4.83 -7.02 4.03
C SER A 83 5.49 -8.05 4.94
N PRO A 84 4.80 -8.57 5.97
CA PRO A 84 5.39 -9.51 6.93
C PRO A 84 5.60 -10.91 6.35
N TRP A 85 4.90 -11.26 5.28
CA TRP A 85 5.01 -12.53 4.57
C TRP A 85 4.64 -12.40 3.10
N THR A 86 4.91 -13.44 2.33
CA THR A 86 4.59 -13.48 0.90
C THR A 86 3.09 -13.35 0.66
N GLY A 87 2.71 -12.40 -0.18
CA GLY A 87 1.36 -12.21 -0.64
C GLY A 87 1.31 -11.42 -1.95
N PRO A 88 0.34 -11.68 -2.84
CA PRO A 88 0.30 -11.11 -4.18
C PRO A 88 0.13 -9.60 -4.23
N PHE A 89 -0.38 -8.96 -3.17
CA PHE A 89 -0.67 -7.52 -3.20
C PHE A 89 0.50 -6.63 -2.77
N TRP A 90 1.40 -7.13 -1.91
CA TRP A 90 2.42 -6.30 -1.28
C TRP A 90 3.83 -6.76 -1.58
N THR A 91 3.98 -7.98 -2.08
CA THR A 91 5.26 -8.51 -2.53
C THR A 91 5.18 -8.82 -4.01
N ALA A 92 6.30 -8.76 -4.71
CA ALA A 92 6.40 -9.22 -6.08
C ALA A 92 6.33 -10.77 -6.13
N GLY A 93 5.21 -11.31 -5.66
CA GLY A 93 4.89 -12.72 -5.80
C GLY A 93 4.50 -13.04 -7.24
N PRO A 94 4.39 -14.32 -7.60
CA PRO A 94 3.90 -14.74 -8.91
C PRO A 94 2.51 -14.15 -9.12
N GLN A 95 2.40 -13.20 -10.04
CA GLN A 95 1.13 -12.63 -10.45
C GLN A 95 0.57 -13.40 -11.63
N LEU A 96 -0.67 -13.69 -11.55
CA LEU A 96 -1.55 -14.32 -12.51
C LEU A 96 -2.17 -13.23 -13.38
N TYR A 97 -2.49 -13.30 -14.58
CA TYR A 97 -3.03 -14.13 -15.63
C TYR A 97 -3.19 -13.35 -16.93
N GLU A 98 -3.03 -13.96 -18.05
CA GLU A 98 -3.95 -13.85 -19.17
C GLU A 98 -4.26 -15.30 -19.56
N ASP A 99 -5.53 -15.61 -19.77
CA ASP A 99 -6.05 -16.89 -20.25
C ASP A 99 -5.76 -18.16 -19.41
N GLY A 100 -5.67 -18.04 -18.08
CA GLY A 100 -5.53 -19.18 -17.19
C GLY A 100 -4.12 -19.75 -17.09
N GLU A 101 -3.15 -19.12 -17.70
CA GLU A 101 -1.74 -19.45 -17.54
C GLU A 101 -1.07 -18.59 -16.47
N TYR A 102 -0.11 -19.16 -15.75
CA TYR A 102 0.71 -18.45 -14.78
C TYR A 102 1.67 -17.51 -15.48
N PHE A 103 1.53 -16.23 -15.30
CA PHE A 103 2.67 -15.34 -15.41
C PHE A 103 3.44 -15.33 -14.09
N LEU A 104 4.34 -16.27 -13.97
CA LEU A 104 5.53 -16.00 -13.20
C LEU A 104 6.24 -14.88 -13.96
N ASN A 105 6.20 -13.66 -13.47
CA ASN A 105 7.21 -12.67 -13.82
C ASN A 105 8.54 -13.16 -13.21
N TYR A 106 8.97 -14.31 -13.66
CA TYR A 106 10.25 -14.87 -13.34
C TYR A 106 11.25 -14.22 -14.32
N ASP A 107 11.62 -13.00 -13.97
CA ASP A 107 12.86 -12.46 -14.49
C ASP A 107 13.97 -13.08 -13.62
N ASP A 108 14.85 -13.89 -14.21
CA ASP A 108 16.03 -14.46 -13.52
C ASP A 108 16.88 -13.40 -12.81
N LYS A 109 16.74 -12.14 -13.21
CA LYS A 109 17.38 -10.98 -12.58
C LYS A 109 16.60 -10.42 -11.39
N ASN A 110 15.31 -10.74 -11.27
CA ASN A 110 14.44 -10.28 -10.20
C ASN A 110 13.58 -11.44 -9.69
N PRO A 111 14.16 -12.38 -8.94
CA PRO A 111 13.42 -13.51 -8.40
C PRO A 111 12.27 -13.00 -7.50
N PRO A 112 11.14 -13.73 -7.44
CA PRO A 112 10.03 -13.35 -6.59
C PRO A 112 10.51 -13.24 -5.15
N VAL A 113 10.22 -12.10 -4.55
CA VAL A 113 10.60 -11.85 -3.16
C VAL A 113 9.63 -12.58 -2.25
N THR A 114 10.13 -13.48 -1.43
CA THR A 114 9.35 -14.30 -0.52
C THR A 114 9.61 -13.91 0.93
N GLY A 115 8.61 -14.04 1.78
CA GLY A 115 8.71 -13.75 3.20
C GLY A 115 8.57 -12.26 3.51
N PHE A 116 9.34 -11.79 4.51
CA PHE A 116 9.33 -10.39 4.95
C PHE A 116 10.02 -9.48 3.92
N ASN A 117 9.32 -8.38 3.56
CA ASN A 117 9.80 -7.44 2.56
C ASN A 117 9.48 -6.01 2.93
N VAL A 118 10.49 -5.14 2.88
CA VAL A 118 10.30 -3.70 2.95
C VAL A 118 9.85 -3.21 1.56
N THR A 119 8.65 -2.66 1.49
CA THR A 119 8.03 -2.24 0.23
C THR A 119 7.87 -0.72 0.11
N ASN A 120 8.05 0.00 1.22
CA ASN A 120 7.87 1.44 1.27
C ASN A 120 8.86 2.07 2.25
N LEU A 121 9.70 2.94 1.73
CA LEU A 121 10.50 3.90 2.51
C LEU A 121 10.16 5.29 1.97
N ASN A 122 9.56 6.13 2.81
CA ASN A 122 9.09 7.43 2.39
C ASN A 122 9.58 8.52 3.33
N ILE A 123 9.87 9.69 2.76
CA ILE A 123 10.05 10.95 3.47
C ILE A 123 9.12 11.99 2.88
N THR A 124 8.38 12.68 3.72
CA THR A 124 7.44 13.72 3.32
C THR A 124 7.73 15.00 4.09
N LEU A 125 7.75 16.12 3.38
CA LEU A 125 7.77 17.47 3.94
C LEU A 125 6.39 18.08 3.72
N SER A 126 5.75 18.57 4.78
CA SER A 126 4.45 19.21 4.68
C SER A 126 4.41 20.55 5.39
N ARG A 127 3.67 21.46 4.80
CA ARG A 127 3.41 22.80 5.35
C ARG A 127 2.06 23.32 4.91
N GLU A 128 1.40 24.03 5.80
CA GLU A 128 0.21 24.80 5.46
C GLU A 128 0.57 26.28 5.35
N PHE A 129 0.07 26.91 4.30
CA PHE A 129 0.20 28.35 4.07
C PHE A 129 -1.17 29.01 4.20
N GLU A 130 -1.25 30.03 5.03
CA GLU A 130 -2.45 30.84 5.16
C GLU A 130 -2.36 32.05 4.20
N VAL A 131 -3.33 32.19 3.31
CA VAL A 131 -3.43 33.31 2.36
C VAL A 131 -4.83 33.93 2.49
N GLY A 132 -4.95 34.97 3.27
CA GLY A 132 -6.23 35.60 3.59
C GLY A 132 -7.11 34.66 4.42
N LYS A 133 -8.22 34.15 3.83
CA LYS A 133 -9.11 33.17 4.48
C LYS A 133 -8.88 31.74 3.97
N ALA A 134 -7.97 31.56 3.03
CA ALA A 134 -7.69 30.26 2.46
C ALA A 134 -6.47 29.61 3.10
N THR A 135 -6.54 28.32 3.35
CA THR A 135 -5.40 27.48 3.74
C THR A 135 -4.95 26.65 2.55
N ILE A 136 -3.66 26.73 2.23
CA ILE A 136 -3.02 26.01 1.13
C ILE A 136 -2.05 24.98 1.72
N PRO A 137 -2.45 23.72 1.86
CA PRO A 137 -1.53 22.65 2.21
C PRO A 137 -0.59 22.35 1.03
N VAL A 138 0.69 22.22 1.32
CA VAL A 138 1.71 21.77 0.36
C VAL A 138 2.46 20.60 0.96
N GLU A 139 2.52 19.51 0.20
CA GLU A 139 3.22 18.29 0.59
C GLU A 139 4.19 17.88 -0.53
N LEU A 140 5.45 17.67 -0.18
CA LEU A 140 6.49 17.15 -1.06
C LEU A 140 6.97 15.82 -0.50
N GLY A 141 6.78 14.75 -1.25
CA GLY A 141 7.13 13.39 -0.85
C GLY A 141 8.15 12.75 -1.78
N TYR A 142 8.98 11.91 -1.20
CA TYR A 142 9.83 11.00 -1.94
C TYR A 142 9.71 9.60 -1.36
N THR A 143 9.44 8.63 -2.23
CA THR A 143 9.26 7.23 -1.86
C THR A 143 10.25 6.36 -2.62
N TYR A 144 10.87 5.45 -1.92
CA TYR A 144 11.63 4.35 -2.47
C TYR A 144 11.00 3.01 -2.10
N ASN A 145 10.75 2.17 -3.09
CA ASN A 145 10.32 0.79 -2.87
C ASN A 145 11.52 -0.15 -3.07
N PRO A 146 12.10 -0.69 -1.98
CA PRO A 146 13.28 -1.56 -2.07
C PRO A 146 13.02 -2.86 -2.84
N THR A 147 11.80 -3.40 -2.75
CA THR A 147 11.40 -4.64 -3.40
C THR A 147 11.36 -4.50 -4.91
N SER A 148 10.74 -3.44 -5.42
CA SER A 148 10.66 -3.17 -6.87
C SER A 148 11.80 -2.30 -7.40
N LYS A 149 12.66 -1.77 -6.52
CA LYS A 149 13.75 -0.81 -6.82
C LYS A 149 13.25 0.44 -7.55
N ARG A 150 12.02 0.86 -7.28
CA ARG A 150 11.37 2.01 -7.90
C ARG A 150 11.38 3.21 -6.97
N HIS A 151 11.46 4.39 -7.59
CA HIS A 151 11.45 5.67 -6.92
C HIS A 151 10.26 6.50 -7.40
N TYR A 152 9.66 7.24 -6.48
CA TYR A 152 8.52 8.11 -6.76
C TYR A 152 8.71 9.45 -6.07
N ALA A 153 8.41 10.53 -6.77
CA ALA A 153 8.29 11.85 -6.18
C ALA A 153 6.83 12.30 -6.26
N LEU A 154 6.34 12.94 -5.22
CA LEU A 154 4.98 13.44 -5.11
C LEU A 154 5.01 14.91 -4.72
N LEU A 155 4.28 15.72 -5.44
CA LEU A 155 3.90 17.07 -5.02
C LEU A 155 2.38 17.10 -4.92
N LYS A 156 1.86 17.45 -3.75
CA LYS A 156 0.44 17.57 -3.50
C LYS A 156 0.14 18.96 -2.95
N THR A 157 -0.90 19.55 -3.45
CA THR A 157 -1.43 20.84 -2.97
C THR A 157 -2.95 20.86 -3.08
N GLY A 158 -3.56 21.76 -2.36
CA GLY A 158 -5.01 21.96 -2.37
C GLY A 158 -5.36 23.34 -1.83
N PHE A 159 -6.65 23.61 -1.65
CA PHE A 159 -7.12 24.78 -0.90
C PHE A 159 -8.39 24.45 -0.13
N SER A 160 -8.51 25.06 1.05
CA SER A 160 -9.74 25.08 1.84
C SER A 160 -10.06 26.53 2.22
N PHE A 161 -11.37 26.84 2.35
CA PHE A 161 -11.88 28.16 2.70
C PHE A 161 -12.69 28.07 3.97
#